data_a5d92f9af7ffdc7d6e890d0bb7866faf
#
_entry.id   a5d92f9af7ffdc7d6e890d0bb7866faf
#
_cell.length_a   1.000
_cell.length_b   1.000
_cell.length_c   1.000
_cell.angle_alpha   90.00
_cell.angle_beta   90.00
_cell.angle_gamma   90.00
#
_symmetry.space_group_name_H-M   'P 1'
#
loop_
_entity.id
_entity.type
_entity.pdbx_description
1 polymer ?
#
loop_
_entity_poly.entity_id
_entity_poly.type
_entity_poly.pdbx_seq_one_letter_code
_entity_poly.pdbx_strand_id
1 'polypeptide(L)'
;MVNSLQTLISIDKKAEMAVYLQIANAIIHNIRRGRLRKGLKLPGSRELAAELGVHRKTMVAAYDELLAQGWIEMKPRKGTFVVEHLPDVKPV
;
A
#
# COMPACT_ATOMS: atom_id res chain seq x y z
N MET A 1 1.74 5.87 -20.20
CA MET A 1 1.75 4.52 -19.62
C MET A 1 1.47 4.56 -18.13
N VAL A 2 0.45 3.91 -17.73
CA VAL A 2 0.05 3.92 -16.33
C VAL A 2 0.62 2.70 -15.62
N ASN A 3 1.30 2.93 -14.51
CA ASN A 3 1.74 1.84 -13.67
C ASN A 3 0.66 1.57 -12.66
N SER A 4 -0.11 0.55 -12.94
CA SER A 4 -1.14 0.14 -12.00
C SER A 4 -0.47 -0.51 -10.80
N LEU A 5 -0.94 -0.18 -9.59
CA LEU A 5 -0.47 -0.85 -8.40
C LEU A 5 -0.63 -2.35 -8.51
N GLN A 6 -1.63 -2.76 -9.25
CA GLN A 6 -1.90 -4.17 -9.50
C GLN A 6 -0.67 -4.90 -10.02
N THR A 7 0.12 -4.26 -10.86
CA THR A 7 1.30 -4.91 -11.43
C THR A 7 2.47 -4.96 -10.47
N LEU A 8 2.42 -4.17 -9.39
CA LEU A 8 3.50 -4.10 -8.42
C LEU A 8 3.25 -4.99 -7.21
N ILE A 9 2.07 -5.57 -7.12
CA ILE A 9 1.69 -6.36 -5.95
C ILE A 9 1.38 -7.78 -6.37
N SER A 10 2.13 -8.71 -5.80
CA SER A 10 1.94 -10.14 -6.01
C SER A 10 1.36 -10.75 -4.75
N ILE A 11 0.27 -11.47 -4.89
CA ILE A 11 -0.41 -12.07 -3.75
C ILE A 11 -0.38 -13.58 -3.89
N ASP A 12 0.07 -14.25 -2.83
CA ASP A 12 0.05 -15.71 -2.76
C ASP A 12 -0.91 -16.11 -1.65
N LYS A 13 -2.10 -16.54 -2.03
CA LYS A 13 -3.13 -16.88 -1.06
C LYS A 13 -2.80 -18.13 -0.26
N LYS A 14 -1.82 -18.91 -0.73
CA LYS A 14 -1.41 -20.13 -0.04
C LYS A 14 -0.25 -19.90 0.91
N ALA A 15 0.35 -18.72 0.88
CA ALA A 15 1.45 -18.42 1.78
C ALA A 15 0.95 -18.29 3.22
N GLU A 16 1.85 -18.53 4.15
CA GLU A 16 1.52 -18.39 5.58
C GLU A 16 1.27 -16.93 5.95
N MET A 17 1.95 -16.01 5.28
CA MET A 17 1.76 -14.60 5.56
C MET A 17 0.37 -14.16 5.13
N ALA A 18 -0.32 -13.46 6.02
CA ALA A 18 -1.66 -12.95 5.73
C ALA A 18 -1.64 -12.07 4.49
N VAL A 19 -2.70 -12.15 3.68
CA VAL A 19 -2.74 -11.40 2.42
C VAL A 19 -2.59 -9.91 2.65
N TYR A 20 -3.22 -9.37 3.70
CA TYR A 20 -3.12 -7.92 3.92
C TYR A 20 -1.69 -7.49 4.20
N LEU A 21 -0.89 -8.36 4.86
CA LEU A 21 0.51 -8.05 5.10
C LEU A 21 1.33 -8.16 3.82
N GLN A 22 0.99 -9.10 2.97
CA GLN A 22 1.66 -9.20 1.67
C GLN A 22 1.45 -7.93 0.87
N ILE A 23 0.22 -7.40 0.88
CA ILE A 23 -0.10 -6.18 0.17
C ILE A 23 0.66 -5.00 0.78
N ALA A 24 0.62 -4.87 2.10
CA ALA A 24 1.31 -3.77 2.77
C ALA A 24 2.80 -3.82 2.49
N ASN A 25 3.40 -4.99 2.61
CA ASN A 25 4.84 -5.14 2.37
C ASN A 25 5.22 -4.84 0.93
N ALA A 26 4.37 -5.23 -0.03
CA ALA A 26 4.63 -4.92 -1.44
C ALA A 26 4.59 -3.41 -1.68
N ILE A 27 3.64 -2.72 -1.07
CA ILE A 27 3.55 -1.27 -1.21
C ILE A 27 4.76 -0.60 -0.58
N ILE A 28 5.14 -1.02 0.63
CA ILE A 28 6.33 -0.49 1.29
C ILE A 28 7.56 -0.68 0.41
N HIS A 29 7.72 -1.89 -0.12
CA HIS A 29 8.87 -2.20 -0.98
C HIS A 29 8.93 -1.26 -2.17
N ASN A 30 7.79 -0.99 -2.80
CA ASN A 30 7.76 -0.15 -3.98
C ASN A 30 7.92 1.33 -3.64
N ILE A 31 7.50 1.75 -2.46
CA ILE A 31 7.77 3.11 -1.98
C ILE A 31 9.27 3.28 -1.76
N ARG A 32 9.89 2.30 -1.11
CA ARG A 32 11.33 2.37 -0.82
C ARG A 32 12.17 2.33 -2.09
N ARG A 33 11.69 1.65 -3.13
CA ARG A 33 12.40 1.56 -4.39
C ARG A 33 12.10 2.75 -5.31
N GLY A 34 11.25 3.64 -4.88
CA GLY A 34 10.94 4.84 -5.67
C GLY A 34 9.91 4.65 -6.76
N ARG A 35 9.33 3.45 -6.88
CA ARG A 35 8.28 3.23 -7.88
C ARG A 35 6.98 3.90 -7.49
N LEU A 36 6.72 4.02 -6.20
CA LEU A 36 5.58 4.78 -5.68
C LEU A 36 6.16 6.00 -5.00
N ARG A 37 6.08 7.12 -5.68
CA ARG A 37 6.80 8.33 -5.26
C ARG A 37 6.14 9.00 -4.07
N LYS A 38 6.94 9.76 -3.34
CA LYS A 38 6.44 10.58 -2.24
C LYS A 38 5.34 11.50 -2.76
N GLY A 39 4.26 11.59 -2.00
CA GLY A 39 3.14 12.43 -2.39
C GLY A 39 2.21 11.82 -3.43
N LEU A 40 2.51 10.64 -3.92
CA LEU A 40 1.67 10.00 -4.92
C LEU A 40 0.31 9.66 -4.32
N LYS A 41 -0.75 9.99 -5.05
CA LYS A 41 -2.09 9.62 -4.63
C LYS A 41 -2.34 8.15 -4.96
N LEU A 42 -2.79 7.42 -3.96
CA LEU A 42 -3.11 6.01 -4.10
C LEU A 42 -4.60 5.83 -4.35
N PRO A 43 -4.99 4.74 -5.01
CA PRO A 43 -6.42 4.45 -5.17
C PRO A 43 -7.07 4.18 -3.82
N GLY A 44 -8.37 4.39 -3.73
CA GLY A 44 -9.10 4.05 -2.52
C GLY A 44 -9.07 2.56 -2.25
N SER A 45 -9.35 2.18 -1.00
CA SER A 45 -9.29 0.77 -0.63
C SER A 45 -10.28 -0.08 -1.42
N ARG A 46 -11.47 0.45 -1.69
CA ARG A 46 -12.46 -0.27 -2.47
C ARG A 46 -11.98 -0.52 -3.90
N GLU A 47 -11.43 0.52 -4.50
CA GLU A 47 -10.95 0.44 -5.88
C GLU A 47 -9.79 -0.54 -6.00
N LEU A 48 -8.82 -0.43 -5.10
CA LEU A 48 -7.66 -1.30 -5.15
C LEU A 48 -8.03 -2.75 -4.80
N ALA A 49 -8.96 -2.94 -3.89
CA ALA A 49 -9.44 -4.29 -3.57
C ALA A 49 -10.01 -4.96 -4.81
N ALA A 50 -10.79 -4.20 -5.59
CA ALA A 50 -11.37 -4.74 -6.82
C ALA A 50 -10.27 -5.09 -7.83
N GLU A 51 -9.27 -4.23 -7.95
CA GLU A 51 -8.17 -4.47 -8.89
C GLU A 51 -7.36 -5.70 -8.51
N LEU A 52 -7.16 -5.91 -7.22
CA LEU A 52 -6.35 -7.04 -6.74
C LEU A 52 -7.16 -8.31 -6.56
N GLY A 53 -8.48 -8.21 -6.67
CA GLY A 53 -9.31 -9.38 -6.48
C GLY A 53 -9.34 -9.86 -5.04
N VAL A 54 -9.30 -8.94 -4.09
CA VAL A 54 -9.35 -9.29 -2.67
C VAL A 54 -10.54 -8.62 -2.01
N HIS A 55 -10.86 -9.09 -0.83
CA HIS A 55 -11.93 -8.51 -0.04
C HIS A 55 -11.58 -7.08 0.35
N ARG A 56 -12.58 -6.21 0.37
CA ARG A 56 -12.37 -4.83 0.81
C ARG A 56 -11.78 -4.77 2.21
N LYS A 57 -12.24 -5.65 3.11
CA LYS A 57 -11.70 -5.68 4.48
C LYS A 57 -10.21 -5.96 4.48
N THR A 58 -9.75 -6.82 3.59
CA THR A 58 -8.33 -7.13 3.47
C THR A 58 -7.55 -5.89 3.05
N MET A 59 -8.10 -5.13 2.11
CA MET A 59 -7.43 -3.93 1.63
C MET A 59 -7.43 -2.84 2.70
N VAL A 60 -8.52 -2.71 3.45
CA VAL A 60 -8.59 -1.76 4.55
C VAL A 60 -7.53 -2.11 5.60
N ALA A 61 -7.39 -3.39 5.92
CA ALA A 61 -6.37 -3.82 6.88
C ALA A 61 -4.96 -3.49 6.39
N ALA A 62 -4.71 -3.67 5.08
CA ALA A 62 -3.41 -3.33 4.52
C ALA A 62 -3.14 -1.84 4.64
N TYR A 63 -4.12 -1.00 4.30
CA TYR A 63 -3.95 0.44 4.40
C TYR A 63 -3.80 0.87 5.86
N ASP A 64 -4.54 0.25 6.78
CA ASP A 64 -4.39 0.56 8.21
C ASP A 64 -2.98 0.26 8.67
N GLU A 65 -2.41 -0.85 8.22
CA GLU A 65 -1.04 -1.20 8.58
C GLU A 65 -0.06 -0.15 8.05
N LEU A 66 -0.25 0.29 6.81
CA LEU A 66 0.61 1.30 6.22
C LEU A 66 0.48 2.64 6.92
N LEU A 67 -0.74 3.00 7.31
CA LEU A 67 -0.98 4.22 8.08
C LEU A 67 -0.28 4.15 9.43
N ALA A 68 -0.41 3.01 10.11
CA ALA A 68 0.19 2.83 11.43
C ALA A 68 1.71 2.94 11.37
N GLN A 69 2.31 2.47 10.28
CA GLN A 69 3.76 2.54 10.12
C GLN A 69 4.25 3.86 9.53
N GLY A 70 3.34 4.71 9.09
CA GLY A 70 3.71 6.03 8.59
C GLY A 70 4.14 6.06 7.13
N TRP A 71 3.78 5.06 6.35
CA TRP A 71 4.14 5.04 4.93
C TRP A 71 3.15 5.80 4.06
N ILE A 72 1.91 5.88 4.49
CA ILE A 72 0.87 6.60 3.77
C ILE A 72 0.12 7.48 4.75
N GLU A 73 -0.61 8.44 4.21
CA GLU A 73 -1.42 9.36 5.02
C GLU A 73 -2.74 9.58 4.32
N MET A 74 -3.75 9.86 5.12
CA MET A 74 -5.08 10.14 4.60
C MET A 74 -5.35 11.62 4.76
N LYS A 75 -5.67 12.29 3.65
CA LYS A 75 -6.01 13.71 3.67
C LYS A 75 -7.50 13.84 3.46
N PRO A 76 -8.23 14.45 4.39
CA PRO A 76 -9.69 14.54 4.28
C PRO A 76 -10.10 15.13 2.94
N ARG A 77 -11.06 14.49 2.30
CA ARG A 77 -11.63 14.92 1.02
C ARG A 77 -10.68 14.86 -0.16
N LYS A 78 -9.42 14.51 0.08
CA LYS A 78 -8.44 14.44 -1.01
C LYS A 78 -8.03 13.02 -1.32
N GLY A 79 -7.99 12.16 -0.30
CA GLY A 79 -7.69 10.76 -0.51
C GLY A 79 -6.49 10.28 0.29
N THR A 80 -5.92 9.20 -0.18
CA THR A 80 -4.79 8.54 0.47
C THR A 80 -3.54 8.77 -0.37
N PHE A 81 -2.45 9.13 0.30
CA PHE A 81 -1.22 9.51 -0.38
C PHE A 81 -0.01 8.86 0.26
N VAL A 82 1.01 8.62 -0.54
CA VAL A 82 2.32 8.26 -0.01
C VAL A 82 2.86 9.49 0.74
N VAL A 83 3.41 9.26 1.94
CA VAL A 83 3.90 10.38 2.74
C VAL A 83 5.07 11.07 2.07
N GLU A 84 5.28 12.35 2.41
CA GLU A 84 6.43 13.09 1.90
C GLU A 84 7.70 12.71 2.64
N HIS A 85 7.58 12.40 3.93
CA HIS A 85 8.70 11.97 4.76
C HIS A 85 8.54 10.51 5.07
N LEU A 86 9.39 9.68 4.46
CA LEU A 86 9.31 8.23 4.69
C LEU A 86 9.72 7.91 6.12
N PRO A 87 9.14 6.85 6.69
CA PRO A 87 9.52 6.43 8.03
C PRO A 87 11.02 6.22 8.11
N ASP A 88 11.59 6.65 9.21
CA ASP A 88 13.02 6.53 9.45
C ASP A 88 13.31 5.13 9.93
N VAL A 89 13.62 4.25 9.01
CA VAL A 89 13.95 2.88 9.36
C VAL A 89 15.44 2.82 9.61
N LYS A 90 15.81 2.86 10.85
CA LYS A 90 17.20 2.79 11.19
C LYS A 90 17.65 1.36 11.31
N PRO A 91 18.70 0.99 10.61
CA PRO A 91 19.31 -0.30 10.88
C PRO A 91 19.89 -0.27 12.28
N VAL A 92 19.69 -1.32 12.96
CA VAL A 92 20.15 -1.42 14.34
C VAL A 92 21.54 -2.02 14.35
#